data_c205a8a9dbee1461e4f0addd3c934e93
#
_entry.id   c205a8a9dbee1461e4f0addd3c934e93
#
_cell.length_a   1.000
_cell.length_b   1.000
_cell.length_c   1.000
_cell.angle_alpha   90.00
_cell.angle_beta   90.00
_cell.angle_gamma   90.00
#
_symmetry.space_group_name_H-M   'P 1'
#
loop_
_entity.id
_entity.type
_entity.pdbx_description
1 polymer ?
#
loop_
_entity_poly.entity_id
_entity_poly.type
_entity_poly.pdbx_seq_one_letter_code
_entity_poly.pdbx_strand_id
1 'polypeptide(L)'
;MYGVIVAELGGPDGLRVAELPDPVAGAGQVVVRVRAVCVQPADIAARVGMIPGGPVPPPFLPGWDIAGEVASVGADVADLTVGDRVVGMIPWYLTRGTPGGYAEYVAADGQWLVPLPDGLDVASAATLPLNAVTAHQALAMLSLDEPSTVLVTGASGGVGGFATELAVRRGHRVLAHATHDDEAWVGALGAAEVIPRSADLGTVGPVEAVLDAVPLGDAALAAVKDGGAVVTTRPTPPADPSRDVRQHLQLIHLDRDVLAELVGQAAAGELRTRVAATMPLSEAAEAHRLVEAGGVRGKIVLIP
;
A
#
# COMPACT_ATOMS: atom_id res chain seq x y z
N MET A 1 18.75 -5.05 18.89
CA MET A 1 18.49 -4.59 17.53
C MET A 1 18.19 -3.09 17.50
N TYR A 2 18.32 -2.47 16.32
CA TYR A 2 17.88 -1.09 16.12
C TYR A 2 16.52 -1.03 15.41
N GLY A 3 15.78 0.04 15.69
CA GLY A 3 14.53 0.38 15.03
C GLY A 3 14.28 1.88 15.04
N VAL A 4 13.29 2.33 14.29
CA VAL A 4 12.82 3.73 14.32
C VAL A 4 11.44 3.78 14.95
N ILE A 5 11.35 4.46 16.08
CA ILE A 5 10.11 4.64 16.83
C ILE A 5 9.51 6.01 16.57
N VAL A 6 8.21 6.12 16.69
CA VAL A 6 7.53 7.40 16.93
C VAL A 6 7.67 7.69 18.42
N ALA A 7 8.58 8.58 18.78
CA ALA A 7 8.80 9.01 20.17
C ALA A 7 7.80 10.09 20.61
N GLU A 8 7.34 10.89 19.66
CA GLU A 8 6.32 11.94 19.85
C GLU A 8 5.41 12.00 18.63
N LEU A 9 4.10 12.19 18.86
CA LEU A 9 3.15 12.43 17.78
C LEU A 9 3.41 13.78 17.11
N GLY A 10 3.15 13.87 15.80
CA GLY A 10 3.25 15.14 15.08
C GLY A 10 4.16 15.06 13.85
N GLY A 11 5.11 15.98 13.70
CA GLY A 11 6.02 16.07 12.54
C GLY A 11 7.03 14.93 12.44
N PRO A 12 7.73 14.80 11.28
CA PRO A 12 8.74 13.76 11.05
C PRO A 12 9.86 13.73 12.11
N ASP A 13 10.13 14.86 12.75
CA ASP A 13 11.10 14.97 13.84
C ASP A 13 10.72 14.16 15.10
N GLY A 14 9.49 13.67 15.20
CA GLY A 14 9.06 12.72 16.22
C GLY A 14 9.59 11.30 16.01
N LEU A 15 10.15 10.99 14.83
CA LEU A 15 10.80 9.72 14.55
C LEU A 15 12.23 9.71 15.13
N ARG A 16 12.58 8.64 15.85
CA ARG A 16 13.90 8.47 16.49
C ARG A 16 14.42 7.06 16.28
N VAL A 17 15.70 6.94 15.96
CA VAL A 17 16.40 5.67 16.05
C VAL A 17 16.50 5.28 17.52
N ALA A 18 16.18 4.04 17.84
CA ALA A 18 16.24 3.50 19.20
C ALA A 18 16.84 2.09 19.21
N GLU A 19 17.55 1.77 20.27
CA GLU A 19 17.93 0.39 20.56
C GLU A 19 16.74 -0.29 21.26
N LEU A 20 16.37 -1.46 20.75
CA LEU A 20 15.21 -2.24 21.17
C LEU A 20 15.65 -3.66 21.55
N PRO A 21 14.94 -4.35 22.42
CA PRO A 21 15.16 -5.77 22.66
C PRO A 21 15.02 -6.56 21.34
N ASP A 22 15.84 -7.59 21.18
CA ASP A 22 15.67 -8.52 20.06
C ASP A 22 14.35 -9.29 20.24
N PRO A 23 13.53 -9.41 19.17
CA PRO A 23 12.27 -10.11 19.26
C PRO A 23 12.49 -11.62 19.35
N VAL A 24 11.58 -12.31 20.04
CA VAL A 24 11.57 -13.77 20.14
C VAL A 24 10.27 -14.27 19.51
N ALA A 25 10.37 -15.29 18.66
CA ALA A 25 9.20 -15.91 18.04
C ALA A 25 8.38 -16.69 19.07
N GLY A 26 7.14 -16.30 19.26
CA GLY A 26 6.13 -17.06 20.00
C GLY A 26 5.55 -18.20 19.15
N ALA A 27 4.58 -18.93 19.70
CA ALA A 27 3.84 -19.96 18.96
C ALA A 27 3.11 -19.32 17.76
N GLY A 28 3.20 -19.92 16.57
CA GLY A 28 2.66 -19.41 15.31
C GLY A 28 3.45 -18.24 14.70
N GLN A 29 4.53 -17.80 15.34
CA GLN A 29 5.34 -16.66 14.88
C GLN A 29 6.70 -17.09 14.35
N VAL A 30 7.24 -16.23 13.48
CA VAL A 30 8.63 -16.23 13.04
C VAL A 30 9.28 -14.89 13.36
N VAL A 31 10.58 -14.88 13.59
CA VAL A 31 11.36 -13.64 13.55
C VAL A 31 11.87 -13.45 12.13
N VAL A 32 11.48 -12.35 11.52
CA VAL A 32 11.98 -11.93 10.21
C VAL A 32 13.13 -10.95 10.43
N ARG A 33 14.29 -11.22 9.84
CA ARG A 33 15.32 -10.23 9.59
C ARG A 33 14.85 -9.35 8.44
N VAL A 34 14.44 -8.13 8.74
CA VAL A 34 13.91 -7.19 7.76
C VAL A 34 15.03 -6.73 6.83
N ARG A 35 14.79 -6.80 5.54
CA ARG A 35 15.69 -6.33 4.48
C ARG A 35 15.15 -5.12 3.75
N ALA A 36 13.84 -4.93 3.80
CA ALA A 36 13.16 -3.79 3.20
C ALA A 36 11.82 -3.55 3.91
N VAL A 37 11.46 -2.29 4.12
CA VAL A 37 10.17 -1.84 4.62
C VAL A 37 9.69 -0.64 3.80
N CYS A 38 8.45 -0.68 3.31
CA CYS A 38 7.89 0.37 2.47
C CYS A 38 7.28 1.49 3.32
N VAL A 39 7.60 2.74 3.00
CA VAL A 39 6.96 3.91 3.63
C VAL A 39 5.55 4.10 3.07
N GLN A 40 4.56 4.11 3.97
CA GLN A 40 3.16 4.23 3.61
C GLN A 40 2.53 5.52 4.15
N PRO A 41 1.54 6.11 3.45
CA PRO A 41 0.73 7.19 4.03
C PRO A 41 0.08 6.81 5.37
N ALA A 42 -0.15 5.51 5.60
CA ALA A 42 -0.66 4.97 6.85
C ALA A 42 0.34 5.13 8.01
N ASP A 43 1.66 5.05 7.74
CA ASP A 43 2.71 5.30 8.74
C ASP A 43 2.70 6.77 9.18
N ILE A 44 2.51 7.67 8.20
CA ILE A 44 2.38 9.10 8.46
C ILE A 44 1.12 9.37 9.29
N ALA A 45 -0.01 8.77 8.90
CA ALA A 45 -1.27 8.90 9.65
C ALA A 45 -1.13 8.40 11.10
N ALA A 46 -0.43 7.29 11.31
CA ALA A 46 -0.13 6.78 12.65
C ALA A 46 0.74 7.77 13.45
N ARG A 47 1.82 8.28 12.84
CA ARG A 47 2.73 9.24 13.46
C ARG A 47 2.03 10.55 13.86
N VAL A 48 1.10 11.04 13.04
CA VAL A 48 0.33 12.26 13.38
C VAL A 48 -0.90 11.98 14.25
N GLY A 49 -1.16 10.71 14.60
CA GLY A 49 -2.30 10.33 15.45
C GLY A 49 -3.65 10.29 14.72
N MET A 50 -3.65 10.31 13.38
CA MET A 50 -4.86 10.35 12.54
C MET A 50 -5.18 8.96 11.96
N ILE A 51 -5.40 7.98 12.81
CA ILE A 51 -5.75 6.61 12.42
C ILE A 51 -7.10 6.20 13.00
N PRO A 52 -7.80 5.25 12.37
CA PRO A 52 -9.01 4.66 12.95
C PRO A 52 -8.76 4.12 14.36
N GLY A 53 -9.69 4.37 15.26
CA GLY A 53 -9.57 3.98 16.68
C GLY A 53 -8.76 4.95 17.55
N GLY A 54 -8.37 6.10 17.00
CA GLY A 54 -7.64 7.16 17.71
C GLY A 54 -6.13 6.96 17.79
N PRO A 55 -5.39 7.94 18.31
CA PRO A 55 -3.93 7.90 18.35
C PRO A 55 -3.40 6.76 19.20
N VAL A 56 -2.24 6.23 18.80
CA VAL A 56 -1.46 5.31 19.63
C VAL A 56 -0.53 6.12 20.52
N PRO A 57 -0.51 5.88 21.83
CA PRO A 57 0.45 6.54 22.72
C PRO A 57 1.89 6.18 22.33
N PRO A 58 2.78 7.16 22.14
CA PRO A 58 4.20 6.90 21.97
C PRO A 58 4.85 6.29 23.23
N PRO A 59 5.97 5.52 23.10
CA PRO A 59 6.64 5.18 21.85
C PRO A 59 6.02 3.96 21.18
N PHE A 60 6.03 3.94 19.83
CA PHE A 60 5.62 2.79 19.04
C PHE A 60 6.41 2.68 17.73
N LEU A 61 6.41 1.51 17.10
CA LEU A 61 7.04 1.27 15.80
C LEU A 61 6.03 1.47 14.66
N PRO A 62 6.29 2.34 13.68
CA PRO A 62 5.55 2.33 12.41
C PRO A 62 5.98 1.15 11.53
N GLY A 63 5.36 1.02 10.35
CA GLY A 63 5.72 0.05 9.32
C GLY A 63 4.70 -1.07 9.18
N TRP A 64 4.09 -1.12 7.99
CA TRP A 64 3.09 -2.12 7.61
C TRP A 64 3.71 -3.25 6.81
N ASP A 65 4.51 -2.90 5.81
CA ASP A 65 5.05 -3.86 4.83
C ASP A 65 6.46 -4.23 5.19
N ILE A 66 6.77 -5.51 5.16
CA ILE A 66 8.13 -6.02 5.34
C ILE A 66 8.48 -7.03 4.25
N ALA A 67 9.74 -7.02 3.83
CA ALA A 67 10.35 -8.11 3.08
C ALA A 67 11.69 -8.47 3.73
N GLY A 68 12.02 -9.74 3.80
CA GLY A 68 13.23 -10.17 4.49
C GLY A 68 13.46 -11.66 4.48
N GLU A 69 14.16 -12.14 5.51
CA GLU A 69 14.53 -13.55 5.68
C GLU A 69 14.08 -14.04 7.07
N VAL A 70 13.56 -15.23 7.15
CA VAL A 70 13.24 -15.87 8.42
C VAL A 70 14.53 -16.16 9.20
N ALA A 71 14.68 -15.54 10.37
CA ALA A 71 15.85 -15.69 11.24
C ALA A 71 15.64 -16.74 12.34
N SER A 72 14.39 -16.89 12.83
CA SER A 72 14.02 -17.95 13.75
C SER A 72 12.53 -18.29 13.61
N VAL A 73 12.17 -19.51 14.02
CA VAL A 73 10.82 -20.06 13.90
C VAL A 73 10.34 -20.49 15.28
N GLY A 74 9.15 -20.04 15.67
CA GLY A 74 8.48 -20.46 16.90
C GLY A 74 7.79 -21.81 16.74
N ALA A 75 7.19 -22.29 17.83
CA ALA A 75 6.36 -23.50 17.77
C ALA A 75 5.15 -23.29 16.85
N ASP A 76 4.59 -24.38 16.32
CA ASP A 76 3.34 -24.40 15.54
C ASP A 76 3.39 -23.64 14.19
N VAL A 77 4.57 -23.31 13.68
CA VAL A 77 4.77 -22.81 12.31
C VAL A 77 5.12 -24.01 11.41
N ALA A 78 4.29 -24.27 10.41
CA ALA A 78 4.42 -25.47 9.58
C ALA A 78 5.03 -25.20 8.19
N ASP A 79 4.90 -23.99 7.68
CA ASP A 79 5.14 -23.64 6.26
C ASP A 79 6.30 -22.66 6.05
N LEU A 80 7.02 -22.29 7.11
CA LEU A 80 8.20 -21.43 7.05
C LEU A 80 9.38 -22.03 7.81
N THR A 81 10.59 -21.88 7.26
CA THR A 81 11.85 -22.35 7.86
C THR A 81 12.89 -21.24 7.90
N VAL A 82 13.91 -21.40 8.76
CA VAL A 82 15.04 -20.45 8.84
C VAL A 82 15.74 -20.35 7.49
N GLY A 83 15.94 -19.12 7.01
CA GLY A 83 16.54 -18.81 5.73
C GLY A 83 15.54 -18.55 4.61
N ASP A 84 14.26 -18.86 4.80
CA ASP A 84 13.23 -18.56 3.79
C ASP A 84 13.12 -17.06 3.56
N ARG A 85 13.08 -16.67 2.30
CA ARG A 85 12.76 -15.31 1.89
C ARG A 85 11.25 -15.10 1.97
N VAL A 86 10.84 -14.02 2.61
CA VAL A 86 9.42 -13.74 2.87
C VAL A 86 9.07 -12.27 2.61
N VAL A 87 7.82 -12.04 2.28
CA VAL A 87 7.22 -10.71 2.21
C VAL A 87 5.83 -10.75 2.85
N GLY A 88 5.42 -9.67 3.50
CA GLY A 88 4.11 -9.65 4.14
C GLY A 88 3.71 -8.30 4.68
N MET A 89 2.49 -8.26 5.20
CA MET A 89 1.89 -7.09 5.81
C MET A 89 1.65 -7.34 7.31
N ILE A 90 2.27 -6.54 8.15
CA ILE A 90 1.90 -6.46 9.56
C ILE A 90 0.52 -5.77 9.60
N PRO A 91 -0.53 -6.39 10.17
CA PRO A 91 -1.83 -5.75 10.31
C PRO A 91 -1.78 -4.67 11.40
N TRP A 92 -1.12 -3.58 11.09
CA TRP A 92 -0.76 -2.52 12.04
C TRP A 92 -1.98 -1.91 12.75
N TYR A 93 -3.15 -1.92 12.08
CA TYR A 93 -4.43 -1.54 12.69
C TYR A 93 -4.84 -2.42 13.89
N LEU A 94 -4.31 -3.65 13.97
CA LEU A 94 -4.47 -4.56 15.13
C LEU A 94 -3.30 -4.46 16.10
N THR A 95 -2.05 -4.48 15.57
CA THR A 95 -0.84 -4.49 16.42
C THR A 95 -0.56 -3.16 17.09
N ARG A 96 -1.03 -2.07 16.47
CA ARG A 96 -0.86 -0.68 16.94
C ARG A 96 0.59 -0.37 17.30
N GLY A 97 1.53 -0.85 16.45
CA GLY A 97 2.96 -0.61 16.57
C GLY A 97 3.71 -1.59 17.49
N THR A 98 3.09 -2.72 17.81
CA THR A 98 3.76 -3.80 18.55
C THR A 98 3.28 -5.16 18.01
N PRO A 99 3.96 -5.70 16.97
CA PRO A 99 5.12 -5.14 16.27
C PRO A 99 4.77 -4.06 15.25
N GLY A 100 5.82 -3.39 14.74
CA GLY A 100 5.83 -2.55 13.55
C GLY A 100 7.10 -2.83 12.73
N GLY A 101 7.07 -2.52 11.42
CA GLY A 101 8.09 -2.94 10.45
C GLY A 101 9.38 -2.12 10.45
N TYR A 102 9.41 -0.93 11.08
CA TYR A 102 10.62 -0.07 11.07
C TYR A 102 11.68 -0.54 12.08
N ALA A 103 12.16 -1.76 11.89
CA ALA A 103 13.14 -2.42 12.74
C ALA A 103 14.02 -3.39 11.95
N GLU A 104 15.20 -3.73 12.47
CA GLU A 104 16.06 -4.76 11.88
C GLU A 104 15.45 -6.15 11.95
N TYR A 105 14.64 -6.42 12.98
CA TYR A 105 13.95 -7.71 13.19
C TYR A 105 12.52 -7.48 13.66
N VAL A 106 11.63 -8.35 13.22
CA VAL A 106 10.20 -8.32 13.60
C VAL A 106 9.73 -9.73 13.93
N ALA A 107 9.11 -9.92 15.09
CA ALA A 107 8.32 -11.13 15.35
C ALA A 107 6.95 -10.96 14.66
N ALA A 108 6.72 -11.73 13.61
CA ALA A 108 5.51 -11.70 12.80
C ALA A 108 4.77 -13.05 12.88
N ASP A 109 3.45 -13.01 12.86
CA ASP A 109 2.66 -14.21 12.66
C ASP A 109 2.96 -14.81 11.28
N GLY A 110 3.17 -16.12 11.19
CA GLY A 110 3.42 -16.80 9.92
C GLY A 110 2.32 -16.57 8.88
N GLN A 111 1.08 -16.36 9.35
CA GLN A 111 -0.05 -16.08 8.47
C GLN A 111 -0.03 -14.67 7.82
N TRP A 112 0.83 -13.79 8.30
CA TRP A 112 1.01 -12.46 7.69
C TRP A 112 1.98 -12.47 6.51
N LEU A 113 2.68 -13.58 6.31
CA LEU A 113 3.81 -13.72 5.42
C LEU A 113 3.51 -14.70 4.29
N VAL A 114 4.09 -14.44 3.14
CA VAL A 114 4.14 -15.35 2.01
C VAL A 114 5.59 -15.52 1.54
N PRO A 115 5.94 -16.68 0.94
CA PRO A 115 7.24 -16.86 0.33
C PRO A 115 7.54 -15.78 -0.72
N LEU A 116 8.76 -15.25 -0.72
CA LEU A 116 9.25 -14.33 -1.73
C LEU A 116 10.06 -15.11 -2.79
N PRO A 117 9.54 -15.23 -4.04
CA PRO A 117 10.24 -15.92 -5.11
C PRO A 117 11.58 -15.27 -5.51
N ASP A 118 12.49 -16.05 -6.06
CA ASP A 118 13.83 -15.59 -6.46
C ASP A 118 13.84 -14.50 -7.54
N GLY A 119 12.84 -14.43 -8.37
CA GLY A 119 12.72 -13.43 -9.45
C GLY A 119 12.42 -12.01 -9.00
N LEU A 120 12.14 -11.77 -7.71
CA LEU A 120 11.76 -10.46 -7.19
C LEU A 120 12.73 -10.01 -6.09
N ASP A 121 13.26 -8.78 -6.23
CA ASP A 121 14.10 -8.18 -5.20
C ASP A 121 13.29 -7.69 -4.00
N VAL A 122 13.94 -7.58 -2.84
CA VAL A 122 13.27 -7.28 -1.57
C VAL A 122 12.64 -5.88 -1.52
N ALA A 123 13.26 -4.89 -2.20
CA ALA A 123 12.74 -3.52 -2.21
C ALA A 123 11.46 -3.44 -3.04
N SER A 124 11.45 -4.06 -4.22
CA SER A 124 10.25 -4.22 -5.06
C SER A 124 9.16 -5.00 -4.32
N ALA A 125 9.52 -6.12 -3.68
CA ALA A 125 8.59 -6.95 -2.94
C ALA A 125 7.90 -6.19 -1.80
N ALA A 126 8.64 -5.39 -1.03
CA ALA A 126 8.09 -4.60 0.08
C ALA A 126 7.04 -3.56 -0.37
N THR A 127 6.94 -3.25 -1.66
CA THR A 127 5.91 -2.32 -2.17
C THR A 127 4.55 -2.96 -2.37
N LEU A 128 4.48 -4.30 -2.40
CA LEU A 128 3.28 -5.04 -2.78
C LEU A 128 2.22 -5.15 -1.67
N PRO A 129 2.56 -5.54 -0.42
CA PRO A 129 1.54 -6.02 0.50
C PRO A 129 0.40 -5.02 0.70
N LEU A 130 0.66 -3.84 1.24
CA LEU A 130 -0.41 -2.87 1.46
C LEU A 130 -0.97 -2.32 0.14
N ASN A 131 -0.10 -1.97 -0.82
CA ASN A 131 -0.57 -1.23 -1.99
C ASN A 131 -1.30 -2.13 -3.01
N ALA A 132 -0.74 -3.29 -3.35
CA ALA A 132 -1.33 -4.18 -4.36
C ALA A 132 -2.57 -4.90 -3.82
N VAL A 133 -2.58 -5.33 -2.55
CA VAL A 133 -3.77 -5.90 -1.91
C VAL A 133 -4.89 -4.87 -1.78
N THR A 134 -4.57 -3.61 -1.39
CA THR A 134 -5.56 -2.51 -1.41
C THR A 134 -6.17 -2.32 -2.80
N ALA A 135 -5.33 -2.28 -3.84
CA ALA A 135 -5.81 -2.11 -5.22
C ALA A 135 -6.70 -3.27 -5.65
N HIS A 136 -6.30 -4.52 -5.36
CA HIS A 136 -7.08 -5.71 -5.66
C HIS A 136 -8.45 -5.70 -4.99
N GLN A 137 -8.49 -5.42 -3.67
CA GLN A 137 -9.73 -5.36 -2.89
C GLN A 137 -10.61 -4.20 -3.32
N ALA A 138 -10.05 -3.01 -3.60
CA ALA A 138 -10.79 -1.87 -4.08
C ALA A 138 -11.47 -2.13 -5.44
N LEU A 139 -10.76 -2.79 -6.36
CA LEU A 139 -11.34 -3.20 -7.65
C LEU A 139 -12.47 -4.22 -7.48
N ALA A 140 -12.35 -5.15 -6.54
CA ALA A 140 -13.43 -6.10 -6.25
C ALA A 140 -14.69 -5.40 -5.71
N MET A 141 -14.52 -4.35 -4.88
CA MET A 141 -15.64 -3.56 -4.33
C MET A 141 -16.39 -2.76 -5.40
N LEU A 142 -15.79 -2.45 -6.56
CA LEU A 142 -16.49 -1.80 -7.66
C LEU A 142 -17.60 -2.68 -8.24
N SER A 143 -17.53 -4.01 -8.07
CA SER A 143 -18.52 -4.99 -8.51
C SER A 143 -18.92 -4.80 -9.98
N LEU A 144 -17.91 -4.85 -10.85
CA LEU A 144 -18.07 -4.72 -12.30
C LEU A 144 -18.09 -6.10 -12.94
N ASP A 145 -19.25 -6.54 -13.40
CA ASP A 145 -19.47 -7.88 -14.00
C ASP A 145 -19.04 -7.92 -15.48
N GLU A 146 -18.97 -6.77 -16.15
CA GLU A 146 -18.65 -6.63 -17.58
C GLU A 146 -17.48 -5.66 -17.78
N PRO A 147 -16.76 -5.76 -18.91
CA PRO A 147 -15.75 -4.78 -19.29
C PRO A 147 -16.31 -3.36 -19.25
N SER A 148 -15.71 -2.52 -18.43
CA SER A 148 -16.22 -1.18 -18.10
C SER A 148 -15.10 -0.14 -18.22
N THR A 149 -15.45 1.14 -18.31
CA THR A 149 -14.48 2.23 -18.18
C THR A 149 -14.29 2.59 -16.71
N VAL A 150 -13.06 2.51 -16.25
CA VAL A 150 -12.67 2.81 -14.86
C VAL A 150 -11.71 4.00 -14.85
N LEU A 151 -12.06 5.05 -14.14
CA LEU A 151 -11.13 6.14 -13.86
C LEU A 151 -10.34 5.79 -12.58
N VAL A 152 -9.01 5.81 -12.67
CA VAL A 152 -8.13 5.61 -11.52
C VAL A 152 -7.42 6.91 -11.20
N THR A 153 -7.67 7.50 -10.02
CA THR A 153 -6.95 8.69 -9.58
C THR A 153 -5.62 8.31 -8.94
N GLY A 154 -4.61 9.19 -9.10
CA GLY A 154 -3.27 8.88 -8.60
C GLY A 154 -2.65 7.63 -9.23
N ALA A 155 -2.91 7.41 -10.50
CA ALA A 155 -2.51 6.21 -11.25
C ALA A 155 -0.98 5.97 -11.32
N SER A 156 -0.16 6.98 -11.04
CA SER A 156 1.30 6.85 -10.93
C SER A 156 1.81 6.50 -9.52
N GLY A 157 0.91 6.49 -8.52
CA GLY A 157 1.23 6.16 -7.13
C GLY A 157 1.21 4.65 -6.83
N GLY A 158 1.43 4.28 -5.57
CA GLY A 158 1.47 2.88 -5.14
C GLY A 158 0.14 2.15 -5.43
N VAL A 159 -0.94 2.52 -4.76
CA VAL A 159 -2.26 1.87 -4.97
C VAL A 159 -2.78 2.10 -6.39
N GLY A 160 -2.72 3.36 -6.90
CA GLY A 160 -3.26 3.69 -8.23
C GLY A 160 -2.54 2.98 -9.37
N GLY A 161 -1.21 2.78 -9.27
CA GLY A 161 -0.44 2.03 -10.27
C GLY A 161 -0.88 0.58 -10.35
N PHE A 162 -0.94 -0.12 -9.22
CA PHE A 162 -1.45 -1.49 -9.17
C PHE A 162 -2.91 -1.58 -9.59
N ALA A 163 -3.76 -0.63 -9.18
CA ALA A 163 -5.16 -0.60 -9.61
C ALA A 163 -5.30 -0.45 -11.13
N THR A 164 -4.48 0.41 -11.74
CA THR A 164 -4.45 0.58 -13.21
C THR A 164 -4.12 -0.74 -13.90
N GLU A 165 -3.00 -1.37 -13.54
CA GLU A 165 -2.55 -2.59 -14.20
C GLU A 165 -3.52 -3.77 -13.96
N LEU A 166 -4.00 -3.95 -12.72
CA LEU A 166 -4.97 -5.00 -12.38
C LEU A 166 -6.32 -4.80 -13.07
N ALA A 167 -6.81 -3.56 -13.20
CA ALA A 167 -8.06 -3.27 -13.91
C ALA A 167 -7.94 -3.58 -15.41
N VAL A 168 -6.81 -3.21 -16.04
CA VAL A 168 -6.52 -3.55 -17.44
C VAL A 168 -6.50 -5.08 -17.64
N ARG A 169 -5.83 -5.82 -16.75
CA ARG A 169 -5.78 -7.29 -16.80
C ARG A 169 -7.15 -7.96 -16.64
N ARG A 170 -8.07 -7.31 -15.94
CA ARG A 170 -9.48 -7.74 -15.84
C ARG A 170 -10.32 -7.35 -17.05
N GLY A 171 -9.74 -6.75 -18.09
CA GLY A 171 -10.41 -6.36 -19.33
C GLY A 171 -11.12 -5.01 -19.29
N HIS A 172 -10.91 -4.19 -18.24
CA HIS A 172 -11.49 -2.86 -18.18
C HIS A 172 -10.69 -1.84 -19.00
N ARG A 173 -11.38 -0.83 -19.54
CA ARG A 173 -10.76 0.35 -20.13
C ARG A 173 -10.38 1.32 -19.01
N VAL A 174 -9.10 1.58 -18.80
CA VAL A 174 -8.64 2.45 -17.73
C VAL A 174 -8.31 3.84 -18.24
N LEU A 175 -8.92 4.86 -17.61
CA LEU A 175 -8.52 6.26 -17.69
C LEU A 175 -7.63 6.56 -16.47
N ALA A 176 -6.36 6.87 -16.72
CA ALA A 176 -5.37 7.04 -15.67
C ALA A 176 -5.17 8.53 -15.34
N HIS A 177 -5.66 9.00 -14.18
CA HIS A 177 -5.42 10.37 -13.74
C HIS A 177 -4.02 10.49 -13.14
N ALA A 178 -3.11 11.14 -13.87
CA ALA A 178 -1.68 11.24 -13.55
C ALA A 178 -1.08 12.56 -14.00
N THR A 179 0.18 12.81 -13.63
CA THR A 179 0.94 13.94 -14.17
C THR A 179 1.42 13.64 -15.58
N HIS A 180 1.66 14.68 -16.38
CA HIS A 180 2.23 14.55 -17.73
C HIS A 180 3.54 13.74 -17.73
N ASP A 181 4.41 13.99 -16.77
CA ASP A 181 5.69 13.27 -16.66
C ASP A 181 5.56 11.77 -16.37
N ASP A 182 4.38 11.29 -15.96
CA ASP A 182 4.10 9.90 -15.69
C ASP A 182 3.34 9.19 -16.84
N GLU A 183 3.04 9.87 -17.95
CA GLU A 183 2.29 9.31 -19.09
C GLU A 183 2.91 8.00 -19.60
N ALA A 184 4.24 7.99 -19.79
CA ALA A 184 4.93 6.79 -20.27
C ALA A 184 4.80 5.62 -19.27
N TRP A 185 4.84 5.90 -17.97
CA TRP A 185 4.68 4.88 -16.94
C TRP A 185 3.26 4.31 -16.93
N VAL A 186 2.23 5.16 -16.81
CA VAL A 186 0.84 4.67 -16.76
C VAL A 186 0.39 4.06 -18.08
N GLY A 187 0.91 4.53 -19.20
CA GLY A 187 0.73 3.90 -20.52
C GLY A 187 1.33 2.50 -20.57
N ALA A 188 2.52 2.29 -19.98
CA ALA A 188 3.14 0.97 -19.86
C ALA A 188 2.35 0.01 -18.95
N LEU A 189 1.54 0.52 -18.00
CA LEU A 189 0.59 -0.28 -17.21
C LEU A 189 -0.66 -0.70 -18.02
N GLY A 190 -0.81 -0.21 -19.25
CA GLY A 190 -1.92 -0.53 -20.14
C GLY A 190 -3.08 0.47 -20.08
N ALA A 191 -2.92 1.64 -19.44
CA ALA A 191 -3.94 2.68 -19.46
C ALA A 191 -4.31 3.07 -20.89
N ALA A 192 -5.61 3.12 -21.19
CA ALA A 192 -6.12 3.47 -22.50
C ALA A 192 -5.98 4.98 -22.79
N GLU A 193 -5.99 5.78 -21.75
CA GLU A 193 -5.88 7.24 -21.83
C GLU A 193 -5.30 7.80 -20.53
N VAL A 194 -4.48 8.84 -20.64
CA VAL A 194 -3.95 9.57 -19.49
C VAL A 194 -4.71 10.88 -19.33
N ILE A 195 -5.33 11.06 -18.19
CA ILE A 195 -6.05 12.27 -17.82
C ILE A 195 -5.11 13.17 -17.01
N PRO A 196 -4.78 14.37 -17.46
CA PRO A 196 -3.90 15.26 -16.72
C PRO A 196 -4.45 15.62 -15.33
N ARG A 197 -3.59 15.74 -14.33
CA ARG A 197 -4.00 16.13 -12.96
C ARG A 197 -4.71 17.49 -12.87
N SER A 198 -4.54 18.35 -13.86
CA SER A 198 -5.22 19.64 -13.95
C SER A 198 -6.59 19.57 -14.65
N ALA A 199 -6.98 18.39 -15.16
CA ALA A 199 -8.25 18.25 -15.85
C ALA A 199 -9.43 18.36 -14.86
N ASP A 200 -10.52 18.97 -15.32
CA ASP A 200 -11.80 18.88 -14.64
C ASP A 200 -12.37 17.49 -14.87
N LEU A 201 -12.42 16.66 -13.83
CA LEU A 201 -12.89 15.29 -13.92
C LEU A 201 -14.36 15.19 -14.29
N GLY A 202 -15.16 16.23 -14.03
CA GLY A 202 -16.57 16.31 -14.49
C GLY A 202 -16.70 16.33 -16.02
N THR A 203 -15.65 16.66 -16.75
CA THR A 203 -15.64 16.64 -18.24
C THR A 203 -15.05 15.35 -18.81
N VAL A 204 -14.47 14.51 -18.00
CA VAL A 204 -13.83 13.22 -18.40
C VAL A 204 -14.87 12.12 -18.58
N GLY A 205 -15.94 12.18 -17.79
CA GLY A 205 -16.98 11.15 -17.74
C GLY A 205 -18.09 11.29 -18.79
N PRO A 206 -19.17 10.55 -18.60
CA PRO A 206 -19.39 9.66 -17.46
C PRO A 206 -18.70 8.30 -17.60
N VAL A 207 -18.05 7.82 -16.52
CA VAL A 207 -17.45 6.49 -16.44
C VAL A 207 -18.30 5.56 -15.57
N GLU A 208 -18.16 4.25 -15.78
CA GLU A 208 -18.86 3.22 -14.99
C GLU A 208 -18.40 3.20 -13.54
N ALA A 209 -17.10 3.43 -13.32
CA ALA A 209 -16.54 3.37 -11.98
C ALA A 209 -15.34 4.30 -11.80
N VAL A 210 -15.10 4.69 -10.55
CA VAL A 210 -13.91 5.45 -10.13
C VAL A 210 -13.25 4.72 -8.98
N LEU A 211 -11.93 4.46 -9.10
CA LEU A 211 -11.08 4.10 -7.98
C LEU A 211 -10.29 5.34 -7.58
N ASP A 212 -10.69 5.95 -6.47
CA ASP A 212 -10.10 7.20 -5.98
C ASP A 212 -8.97 6.91 -4.98
N ALA A 213 -7.78 6.61 -5.51
CA ALA A 213 -6.59 6.30 -4.69
C ALA A 213 -5.93 7.56 -4.09
N VAL A 214 -6.20 8.73 -4.67
CA VAL A 214 -5.86 10.04 -4.09
C VAL A 214 -7.19 10.73 -3.82
N PRO A 215 -7.69 10.77 -2.58
CA PRO A 215 -9.08 11.12 -2.29
C PRO A 215 -9.43 12.52 -2.77
N LEU A 216 -9.98 12.59 -3.98
CA LEU A 216 -10.41 13.83 -4.65
C LEU A 216 -11.88 14.17 -4.33
N GLY A 217 -12.61 13.25 -3.72
CA GLY A 217 -13.98 13.47 -3.25
C GLY A 217 -14.94 13.89 -4.37
N ASP A 218 -15.50 15.11 -4.28
CA ASP A 218 -16.50 15.60 -5.25
C ASP A 218 -16.00 15.58 -6.69
N ALA A 219 -14.72 15.82 -6.94
CA ALA A 219 -14.15 15.75 -8.28
C ALA A 219 -14.20 14.32 -8.84
N ALA A 220 -13.92 13.31 -8.01
CA ALA A 220 -14.04 11.91 -8.40
C ALA A 220 -15.53 11.53 -8.65
N LEU A 221 -16.43 12.01 -7.78
CA LEU A 221 -17.87 11.79 -7.93
C LEU A 221 -18.45 12.45 -9.18
N ALA A 222 -17.88 13.57 -9.64
CA ALA A 222 -18.33 14.25 -10.86
C ALA A 222 -18.09 13.42 -12.13
N ALA A 223 -17.05 12.55 -12.13
CA ALA A 223 -16.72 11.72 -13.28
C ALA A 223 -17.61 10.46 -13.41
N VAL A 224 -18.16 9.95 -12.31
CA VAL A 224 -18.95 8.70 -12.35
C VAL A 224 -20.38 8.95 -12.84
N LYS A 225 -20.92 8.02 -13.63
CA LYS A 225 -22.33 8.06 -14.05
C LYS A 225 -23.28 7.77 -12.89
N ASP A 226 -24.55 8.17 -13.04
CA ASP A 226 -25.60 7.77 -12.13
C ASP A 226 -25.74 6.24 -12.11
N GLY A 227 -25.95 5.64 -10.92
CA GLY A 227 -25.91 4.19 -10.71
C GLY A 227 -24.51 3.56 -10.79
N GLY A 228 -23.45 4.34 -11.00
CA GLY A 228 -22.08 3.85 -11.06
C GLY A 228 -21.49 3.52 -9.70
N ALA A 229 -20.16 3.26 -9.65
CA ALA A 229 -19.48 2.90 -8.42
C ALA A 229 -18.25 3.78 -8.16
N VAL A 230 -18.03 4.14 -6.90
CA VAL A 230 -16.80 4.83 -6.44
C VAL A 230 -16.22 4.10 -5.23
N VAL A 231 -14.94 3.77 -5.30
CA VAL A 231 -14.19 3.26 -4.15
C VAL A 231 -13.10 4.26 -3.80
N THR A 232 -13.06 4.67 -2.53
CA THR A 232 -12.06 5.62 -2.00
C THR A 232 -11.15 4.94 -0.99
N THR A 233 -9.91 5.39 -0.88
CA THR A 233 -8.93 4.87 0.11
C THR A 233 -8.92 5.67 1.43
N ARG A 234 -9.68 6.75 1.51
CA ARG A 234 -9.91 7.56 2.72
C ARG A 234 -11.34 8.07 2.72
N PRO A 235 -11.89 8.43 3.88
CA PRO A 235 -13.24 8.99 3.97
C PRO A 235 -13.38 10.24 3.07
N THR A 236 -14.44 10.28 2.30
CA THR A 236 -14.85 11.42 1.45
C THR A 236 -16.32 11.74 1.71
N PRO A 237 -16.81 12.95 1.36
CA PRO A 237 -18.21 13.27 1.46
C PRO A 237 -19.08 12.26 0.70
N PRO A 238 -20.32 11.99 1.17
CA PRO A 238 -21.23 11.08 0.48
C PRO A 238 -21.68 11.68 -0.86
N ALA A 239 -21.92 10.79 -1.83
CA ALA A 239 -22.56 11.16 -3.09
C ALA A 239 -24.00 11.66 -2.86
N ASP A 240 -24.50 12.50 -3.80
CA ASP A 240 -25.92 12.87 -3.82
C ASP A 240 -26.78 11.59 -3.95
N PRO A 241 -27.70 11.34 -3.00
CA PRO A 241 -28.54 10.14 -3.02
C PRO A 241 -29.39 9.99 -4.30
N SER A 242 -29.72 11.09 -4.97
CA SER A 242 -30.51 11.06 -6.21
C SER A 242 -29.75 10.43 -7.39
N ARG A 243 -28.44 10.34 -7.32
CA ARG A 243 -27.58 9.77 -8.35
C ARG A 243 -27.43 8.25 -8.26
N ASP A 244 -27.86 7.64 -7.15
CA ASP A 244 -27.74 6.19 -6.90
C ASP A 244 -26.30 5.64 -7.07
N VAL A 245 -25.28 6.46 -6.74
CA VAL A 245 -23.88 6.06 -6.82
C VAL A 245 -23.52 5.16 -5.64
N ARG A 246 -23.00 3.97 -5.93
CA ARG A 246 -22.49 3.03 -4.92
C ARG A 246 -21.11 3.52 -4.47
N GLN A 247 -21.03 4.10 -3.27
CA GLN A 247 -19.79 4.63 -2.71
C GLN A 247 -19.26 3.75 -1.57
N HIS A 248 -18.01 3.34 -1.67
CA HIS A 248 -17.36 2.46 -0.70
C HIS A 248 -16.04 3.05 -0.22
N LEU A 249 -15.74 2.85 1.05
CA LEU A 249 -14.44 3.12 1.63
C LEU A 249 -13.65 1.80 1.72
N GLN A 250 -12.52 1.73 1.02
CA GLN A 250 -11.61 0.61 1.10
C GLN A 250 -10.78 0.71 2.38
N LEU A 251 -10.97 -0.23 3.28
CA LEU A 251 -10.12 -0.47 4.43
C LEU A 251 -9.39 -1.79 4.21
N ILE A 252 -8.06 -1.71 4.09
CA ILE A 252 -7.22 -2.89 3.84
C ILE A 252 -7.41 -3.93 4.94
N HIS A 253 -7.58 -5.17 4.55
CA HIS A 253 -7.48 -6.34 5.43
C HIS A 253 -6.46 -7.32 4.87
N LEU A 254 -5.85 -8.06 5.77
CA LEU A 254 -4.89 -9.08 5.39
C LEU A 254 -5.60 -10.18 4.59
N ASP A 255 -5.02 -10.51 3.43
CA ASP A 255 -5.44 -11.60 2.57
C ASP A 255 -4.18 -12.28 2.03
N ARG A 256 -3.80 -13.38 2.68
CA ARG A 256 -2.55 -14.09 2.39
C ARG A 256 -2.56 -14.70 0.99
N ASP A 257 -3.70 -15.22 0.56
CA ASP A 257 -3.80 -15.88 -0.74
C ASP A 257 -3.72 -14.86 -1.88
N VAL A 258 -4.42 -13.74 -1.75
CA VAL A 258 -4.30 -12.61 -2.70
C VAL A 258 -2.87 -12.06 -2.70
N LEU A 259 -2.23 -11.90 -1.54
CA LEU A 259 -0.84 -11.44 -1.50
C LEU A 259 0.09 -12.41 -2.22
N ALA A 260 -0.05 -13.73 -2.00
CA ALA A 260 0.77 -14.74 -2.66
C ALA A 260 0.60 -14.70 -4.19
N GLU A 261 -0.64 -14.55 -4.69
CA GLU A 261 -0.93 -14.40 -6.11
C GLU A 261 -0.24 -13.15 -6.69
N LEU A 262 -0.40 -11.98 -6.05
CA LEU A 262 0.18 -10.71 -6.53
C LEU A 262 1.71 -10.72 -6.51
N VAL A 263 2.32 -11.34 -5.49
CA VAL A 263 3.78 -11.55 -5.41
C VAL A 263 4.26 -12.47 -6.54
N GLY A 264 3.53 -13.55 -6.82
CA GLY A 264 3.81 -14.44 -7.94
C GLY A 264 3.74 -13.72 -9.29
N GLN A 265 2.71 -12.92 -9.52
CA GLN A 265 2.56 -12.08 -10.72
C GLN A 265 3.71 -11.07 -10.86
N ALA A 266 4.12 -10.43 -9.76
CA ALA A 266 5.25 -9.49 -9.78
C ALA A 266 6.58 -10.20 -10.09
N ALA A 267 6.81 -11.37 -9.49
CA ALA A 267 8.00 -12.18 -9.77
C ALA A 267 8.07 -12.68 -11.22
N ALA A 268 6.91 -12.94 -11.84
CA ALA A 268 6.80 -13.30 -13.26
C ALA A 268 6.92 -12.08 -14.20
N GLY A 269 7.05 -10.86 -13.69
CA GLY A 269 7.06 -9.63 -14.47
C GLY A 269 5.69 -9.22 -15.04
N GLU A 270 4.64 -9.83 -14.54
CA GLU A 270 3.27 -9.58 -14.96
C GLU A 270 2.59 -8.42 -14.22
N LEU A 271 3.09 -8.07 -13.04
CA LEU A 271 2.66 -6.93 -12.24
C LEU A 271 3.89 -6.06 -11.93
N ARG A 272 3.83 -4.78 -12.31
CA ARG A 272 4.98 -3.88 -12.21
C ARG A 272 5.03 -3.19 -10.86
N THR A 273 6.19 -3.22 -10.23
CA THR A 273 6.52 -2.44 -9.05
C THR A 273 7.25 -1.15 -9.44
N ARG A 274 7.14 -0.10 -8.61
CA ARG A 274 7.85 1.16 -8.82
C ARG A 274 8.47 1.64 -7.51
N VAL A 275 9.76 1.39 -7.35
CA VAL A 275 10.56 1.93 -6.25
C VAL A 275 11.14 3.26 -6.71
N ALA A 276 10.80 4.34 -6.02
CA ALA A 276 11.31 5.69 -6.32
C ALA A 276 12.70 5.92 -5.72
N ALA A 277 12.92 5.40 -4.51
CA ALA A 277 14.19 5.48 -3.82
C ALA A 277 14.28 4.39 -2.74
N THR A 278 15.52 3.98 -2.45
CA THR A 278 15.86 3.25 -1.23
C THR A 278 16.67 4.16 -0.32
N MET A 279 16.36 4.15 0.98
CA MET A 279 17.02 4.98 1.98
C MET A 279 17.37 4.13 3.22
N PRO A 280 18.43 4.44 3.97
CA PRO A 280 18.68 3.79 5.26
C PRO A 280 17.48 3.94 6.21
N LEU A 281 17.20 2.91 7.02
CA LEU A 281 16.14 2.98 8.03
C LEU A 281 16.31 4.19 8.97
N SER A 282 17.54 4.55 9.30
CA SER A 282 17.86 5.73 10.11
C SER A 282 17.40 7.06 9.51
N GLU A 283 17.14 7.10 8.21
CA GLU A 283 16.64 8.28 7.49
C GLU A 283 15.10 8.29 7.34
N ALA A 284 14.38 7.49 8.13
CA ALA A 284 12.92 7.41 8.05
C ALA A 284 12.22 8.76 8.21
N ALA A 285 12.76 9.67 9.02
CA ALA A 285 12.22 11.03 9.16
C ALA A 285 12.28 11.80 7.83
N GLU A 286 13.37 11.70 7.09
CA GLU A 286 13.50 12.33 5.78
C GLU A 286 12.62 11.65 4.73
N ALA A 287 12.54 10.32 4.75
CA ALA A 287 11.62 9.58 3.89
C ALA A 287 10.17 10.02 4.08
N HIS A 288 9.75 10.24 5.35
CA HIS A 288 8.42 10.77 5.64
C HIS A 288 8.22 12.20 5.10
N ARG A 289 9.23 13.11 5.24
CA ARG A 289 9.17 14.46 4.67
C ARG A 289 8.99 14.42 3.15
N LEU A 290 9.74 13.57 2.46
CA LEU A 290 9.62 13.42 1.00
C LEU A 290 8.22 12.95 0.58
N VAL A 291 7.63 11.99 1.30
CA VAL A 291 6.27 11.50 1.01
C VAL A 291 5.24 12.60 1.29
N GLU A 292 5.37 13.35 2.39
CA GLU A 292 4.47 14.47 2.75
C GLU A 292 4.58 15.65 1.78
N ALA A 293 5.76 15.95 1.27
CA ALA A 293 5.98 16.97 0.25
C ALA A 293 5.32 16.62 -1.10
N GLY A 294 5.06 15.33 -1.32
CA GLY A 294 4.51 14.82 -2.58
C GLY A 294 5.53 14.79 -3.71
N GLY A 295 5.08 14.43 -4.92
CA GLY A 295 5.95 14.33 -6.11
C GLY A 295 6.80 13.07 -6.16
N VAL A 296 6.75 12.20 -5.16
CA VAL A 296 7.42 10.89 -5.19
C VAL A 296 6.72 10.00 -6.21
N ARG A 297 7.48 9.53 -7.19
CA ARG A 297 6.98 8.68 -8.28
C ARG A 297 7.27 7.21 -7.99
N GLY A 298 6.35 6.54 -7.34
CA GLY A 298 6.54 5.19 -6.80
C GLY A 298 6.62 5.21 -5.27
N LYS A 299 7.38 4.27 -4.70
CA LYS A 299 7.48 4.09 -3.26
C LYS A 299 8.90 4.36 -2.76
N ILE A 300 9.00 4.94 -1.56
CA ILE A 300 10.27 4.98 -0.82
C ILE A 300 10.33 3.72 0.03
N VAL A 301 11.47 3.05 -0.02
CA VAL A 301 11.73 1.82 0.73
C VAL A 301 12.90 2.05 1.66
N LEU A 302 12.72 1.76 2.94
CA LEU A 302 13.76 1.84 3.96
C LEU A 302 14.48 0.50 4.07
N ILE A 303 15.80 0.59 4.22
CA ILE A 303 16.70 -0.57 4.35
C ILE A 303 17.32 -0.52 5.76
N PRO A 304 17.00 -1.47 6.61
CA PRO A 304 17.60 -1.59 7.96
C PRO A 304 19.08 -1.88 7.96
#